data_73a2612ffda642e6171a5eaca62304e2
#
_entry.id   73a2612ffda642e6171a5eaca62304e2
#
_cell.length_a   1.000
_cell.length_b   1.000
_cell.length_c   1.000
_cell.angle_alpha   90.00
_cell.angle_beta   90.00
_cell.angle_gamma   90.00
#
_symmetry.space_group_name_H-M   'P 1'
#
loop_
_entity.id
_entity.type
_entity.pdbx_description
1 polymer ?
#
loop_
_entity_poly.entity_id
_entity_poly.type
_entity_poly.pdbx_seq_one_letter_code
_entity_poly.pdbx_strand_id
1 'polypeptide(L)'
;MPHDDLLKNTGKVLTDQHVAVYRDQDGGLHAISSVCTHMGCDVGWNDQNKVWACPCHGSRFAPAGDVVNGPAVKPLPPVEIPE
;
A
#
# COMPACT_ATOMS: atom_id res chain seq x y z
N MET A 1 9.65 5.86 -17.48
CA MET A 1 8.63 4.95 -16.90
C MET A 1 8.04 5.56 -15.66
N PRO A 2 6.73 5.42 -15.44
CA PRO A 2 6.14 5.92 -14.19
C PRO A 2 6.80 5.28 -12.98
N HIS A 3 7.02 6.09 -11.96
CA HIS A 3 7.53 5.62 -10.67
C HIS A 3 8.94 5.02 -10.71
N ASP A 4 9.78 5.49 -11.63
CA ASP A 4 11.17 5.00 -11.74
C ASP A 4 11.99 5.27 -10.47
N ASP A 5 11.55 6.24 -9.65
CA ASP A 5 12.20 6.55 -8.38
C ASP A 5 11.92 5.52 -7.29
N LEU A 6 10.94 4.62 -7.53
CA LEU A 6 10.54 3.63 -6.54
C LEU A 6 11.43 2.40 -6.66
N LEU A 7 12.18 2.12 -5.59
CA LEU A 7 13.11 1.00 -5.55
C LEU A 7 12.35 -0.33 -5.41
N LYS A 8 13.02 -1.42 -5.80
CA LYS A 8 12.47 -2.78 -5.65
C LYS A 8 12.20 -3.07 -4.17
N ASN A 9 11.13 -3.80 -3.93
CA ASN A 9 10.68 -4.21 -2.60
C ASN A 9 10.41 -3.01 -1.69
N THR A 10 9.89 -1.92 -2.26
CA THR A 10 9.47 -0.73 -1.52
C THR A 10 8.15 -0.23 -2.03
N GLY A 11 7.50 0.61 -1.21
CA GLY A 11 6.22 1.20 -1.56
C GLY A 11 6.19 2.70 -1.29
N LYS A 12 5.22 3.38 -1.88
CA LYS A 12 4.95 4.78 -1.60
C LYS A 12 3.45 5.04 -1.76
N VAL A 13 2.98 6.11 -1.14
CA VAL A 13 1.58 6.52 -1.23
C VAL A 13 1.49 7.79 -2.03
N LEU A 14 0.61 7.79 -3.03
CA LEU A 14 0.27 8.98 -3.81
C LEU A 14 -0.95 9.60 -3.15
N THR A 15 -0.71 10.51 -2.20
CA THR A 15 -1.76 11.01 -1.32
C THR A 15 -2.87 11.74 -2.06
N ASP A 16 -2.54 12.44 -3.13
CA ASP A 16 -3.53 13.18 -3.93
C ASP A 16 -4.54 12.25 -4.59
N GLN A 17 -4.15 11.01 -4.84
CA GLN A 17 -4.98 10.05 -5.57
C GLN A 17 -5.48 8.92 -4.68
N HIS A 18 -5.03 8.88 -3.42
CA HIS A 18 -5.34 7.79 -2.47
C HIS A 18 -4.96 6.44 -3.04
N VAL A 19 -3.78 6.36 -3.64
CA VAL A 19 -3.25 5.13 -4.23
C VAL A 19 -1.91 4.80 -3.59
N ALA A 20 -1.74 3.53 -3.23
CA ALA A 20 -0.49 2.99 -2.71
C ALA A 20 0.16 2.16 -3.81
N VAL A 21 1.41 2.48 -4.12
CA VAL A 21 2.15 1.80 -5.20
C VAL A 21 3.33 1.05 -4.60
N TYR A 22 3.49 -0.21 -4.98
CA TYR A 22 4.57 -1.07 -4.52
C TYR A 22 5.30 -1.67 -5.72
N ARG A 23 6.64 -1.63 -5.66
CA ARG A 23 7.48 -2.32 -6.66
C ARG A 23 8.02 -3.59 -6.03
N ASP A 24 7.68 -4.74 -6.63
CA ASP A 24 8.12 -6.03 -6.11
C ASP A 24 9.61 -6.28 -6.42
N GLN A 25 10.12 -7.42 -5.94
CA GLN A 25 11.54 -7.76 -6.10
C GLN A 25 11.92 -7.99 -7.56
N ASP A 26 10.97 -8.32 -8.41
CA ASP A 26 11.20 -8.52 -9.84
C ASP A 26 11.07 -7.23 -10.63
N GLY A 27 10.70 -6.13 -9.96
CA GLY A 27 10.54 -4.84 -10.59
C GLY A 27 9.13 -4.54 -11.07
N GLY A 28 8.18 -5.45 -10.86
CA GLY A 28 6.78 -5.23 -11.23
C GLY A 28 6.10 -4.23 -10.31
N LEU A 29 5.20 -3.42 -10.86
CA LEU A 29 4.44 -2.44 -10.09
C LEU A 29 3.07 -2.98 -9.73
N HIS A 30 2.66 -2.71 -8.50
CA HIS A 30 1.33 -3.05 -7.98
C HIS A 30 0.71 -1.80 -7.39
N ALA A 31 -0.56 -1.54 -7.67
CA ALA A 31 -1.27 -0.40 -7.12
C ALA A 31 -2.52 -0.87 -6.40
N ILE A 32 -2.72 -0.35 -5.20
CA ILE A 32 -3.90 -0.65 -4.38
C ILE A 32 -4.43 0.66 -3.83
N SER A 33 -5.68 0.63 -3.35
CA SER A 33 -6.23 1.78 -2.64
C SER A 33 -5.43 2.02 -1.37
N SER A 34 -5.07 3.27 -1.09
CA SER A 34 -4.38 3.60 0.16
C SER A 34 -5.35 3.84 1.31
N VAL A 35 -6.66 3.80 1.06
CA VAL A 35 -7.66 4.06 2.08
C VAL A 35 -7.86 2.79 2.90
N CYS A 36 -7.58 2.86 4.20
CA CYS A 36 -7.74 1.72 5.11
C CYS A 36 -9.21 1.27 5.11
N THR A 37 -9.42 -0.04 4.95
CA THR A 37 -10.76 -0.61 4.85
C THR A 37 -11.53 -0.58 6.17
N HIS A 38 -10.83 -0.32 7.28
CA HIS A 38 -11.48 -0.25 8.60
C HIS A 38 -12.08 1.13 8.89
N MET A 39 -11.26 2.21 8.78
CA MET A 39 -11.69 3.53 9.22
C MET A 39 -11.49 4.62 8.16
N GLY A 40 -11.08 4.27 6.97
CA GLY A 40 -10.90 5.26 5.91
C GLY A 40 -9.65 6.14 6.02
N CYS A 41 -8.76 5.85 6.96
CA CYS A 41 -7.47 6.55 7.04
C CYS A 41 -6.53 6.03 5.96
N ASP A 42 -5.68 6.91 5.43
CA ASP A 42 -4.67 6.48 4.47
C ASP A 42 -3.59 5.66 5.15
N VAL A 43 -3.20 4.55 4.52
CA VAL A 43 -2.07 3.74 5.00
C VAL A 43 -0.76 4.39 4.56
N GLY A 44 0.32 4.03 5.27
CA GLY A 44 1.68 4.43 4.89
C GLY A 44 2.55 3.20 4.72
N TRP A 45 3.62 3.34 3.94
CA TRP A 45 4.56 2.23 3.75
C TRP A 45 5.51 2.11 4.94
N ASN A 46 5.59 0.92 5.51
CA ASN A 46 6.58 0.59 6.55
C ASN A 46 7.67 -0.25 5.90
N ASP A 47 8.78 0.39 5.55
CA ASP A 47 9.86 -0.28 4.83
C ASP A 47 10.61 -1.29 5.70
N GLN A 48 10.61 -1.08 7.00
CA GLN A 48 11.27 -1.99 7.92
C GLN A 48 10.57 -3.34 7.97
N ASN A 49 9.24 -3.33 8.00
CA ASN A 49 8.43 -4.55 8.07
C ASN A 49 7.86 -4.97 6.72
N LYS A 50 8.05 -4.15 5.68
CA LYS A 50 7.55 -4.40 4.33
C LYS A 50 6.04 -4.63 4.31
N VAL A 51 5.31 -3.73 4.97
CA VAL A 51 3.85 -3.76 5.04
C VAL A 51 3.28 -2.36 4.90
N TRP A 52 2.01 -2.27 4.53
CA TRP A 52 1.24 -1.04 4.60
C TRP A 52 0.65 -0.95 6.01
N ALA A 53 0.88 0.15 6.70
CA ALA A 53 0.39 0.33 8.07
C ALA A 53 -0.60 1.48 8.14
N CYS A 54 -1.73 1.24 8.80
CA CYS A 54 -2.73 2.27 9.06
C CYS A 54 -2.40 2.94 10.40
N PRO A 55 -2.12 4.25 10.41
CA PRO A 55 -1.73 4.92 11.64
C PRO A 55 -2.88 5.10 12.63
N CYS A 56 -4.13 5.02 12.17
CA CYS A 56 -5.28 5.31 13.04
C CYS A 56 -5.54 4.21 14.06
N HIS A 57 -5.46 2.94 13.64
CA HIS A 57 -5.80 1.82 14.55
C HIS A 57 -4.82 0.65 14.41
N GLY A 58 -3.72 0.82 13.71
CA GLY A 58 -2.67 -0.19 13.64
C GLY A 58 -2.93 -1.35 12.70
N SER A 59 -3.94 -1.26 11.83
CA SER A 59 -4.14 -2.29 10.81
C SER A 59 -2.92 -2.39 9.90
N ARG A 60 -2.57 -3.60 9.49
CA ARG A 60 -1.44 -3.84 8.60
C ARG A 60 -1.86 -4.69 7.43
N PHE A 61 -1.28 -4.39 6.27
CA PHE A 61 -1.59 -5.07 5.02
C PHE A 61 -0.30 -5.48 4.33
N ALA A 62 -0.31 -6.66 3.70
CA ALA A 62 0.81 -7.11 2.90
C ALA A 62 0.99 -6.18 1.68
N PRO A 63 2.15 -6.22 1.00
CA PRO A 63 2.39 -5.35 -0.16
C PRO A 63 1.30 -5.42 -1.23
N ALA A 64 0.69 -6.59 -1.44
CA ALA A 64 -0.38 -6.76 -2.43
C ALA A 64 -1.76 -6.36 -1.89
N GLY A 65 -1.86 -5.96 -0.61
CA GLY A 65 -3.10 -5.46 -0.03
C GLY A 65 -3.79 -6.42 0.93
N ASP A 66 -3.34 -7.66 1.08
CA ASP A 66 -3.96 -8.63 1.98
C ASP A 66 -3.82 -8.20 3.43
N VAL A 67 -4.86 -8.45 4.23
CA VAL A 67 -4.81 -8.13 5.67
C VAL A 67 -3.78 -9.01 6.36
N VAL A 68 -2.83 -8.37 7.05
CA VAL A 68 -1.86 -9.07 7.89
C VAL A 68 -2.30 -9.01 9.35
N ASN A 69 -2.79 -7.84 9.77
CA ASN A 69 -3.18 -7.64 11.17
C ASN A 69 -4.37 -6.68 11.22
N GLY A 70 -5.36 -7.02 12.10
CA GLY A 70 -6.55 -6.20 12.27
C GLY A 70 -6.27 -4.90 13.02
N PRO A 71 -7.33 -4.08 13.20
CA PRO A 71 -8.76 -4.42 13.13
C PRO A 71 -9.38 -4.51 11.73
N ALA A 72 -8.69 -4.14 10.65
CA ALA A 72 -9.25 -4.31 9.32
C ALA A 72 -9.47 -5.80 9.02
N VAL A 73 -10.59 -6.11 8.34
CA VAL A 73 -10.93 -7.48 7.97
C VAL A 73 -11.01 -7.67 6.46
N LYS A 74 -10.93 -6.58 5.70
CA LYS A 74 -10.99 -6.62 4.24
C LYS A 74 -9.66 -6.15 3.66
N PRO A 75 -9.19 -6.78 2.55
CA PRO A 75 -7.95 -6.34 1.92
C PRO A 75 -8.11 -4.98 1.25
N LEU A 76 -6.98 -4.32 1.00
CA LEU A 76 -6.98 -3.10 0.19
C LEU A 76 -7.23 -3.50 -1.27
N PRO A 77 -8.25 -2.93 -1.93
CA PRO A 77 -8.56 -3.36 -3.29
C PRO A 77 -7.51 -2.88 -4.29
N PRO A 78 -7.26 -3.67 -5.35
CA PRO A 78 -6.36 -3.24 -6.41
C PRO A 78 -6.97 -2.10 -7.21
N VAL A 79 -6.11 -1.21 -7.72
CA VAL A 79 -6.51 -0.11 -8.60
C VAL A 79 -5.53 -0.01 -9.75
N GLU A 80 -5.88 0.78 -10.78
CA GLU A 80 -4.97 1.01 -11.89
C GLU A 80 -3.74 1.78 -11.42
N ILE A 81 -2.58 1.45 -12.00
CA ILE A 81 -1.33 2.16 -11.69
C ILE A 81 -1.43 3.57 -12.30
N PRO A 82 -1.35 4.63 -11.47
CA PRO A 82 -1.38 5.99 -11.99
C PRO A 82 -0.07 6.34 -12.67
N GLU A 83 -0.14 7.23 -13.64
CA GLU A 83 1.03 7.70 -14.38
C GLU A 83 1.51 9.05 -13.88
#